data_f374a335e1ae59359f9b45f575bc36b0
#
_entry.id   f374a335e1ae59359f9b45f575bc36b0
#
_cell.length_a   1.000
_cell.length_b   1.000
_cell.length_c   1.000
_cell.angle_alpha   90.00
_cell.angle_beta   90.00
_cell.angle_gamma   90.00
#
_symmetry.space_group_name_H-M   'P 1'
#
loop_
_entity.id
_entity.type
_entity.pdbx_description
1 polymer ?
#
loop_
_entity_poly.entity_id
_entity_poly.type
_entity_poly.pdbx_seq_one_letter_code
_entity_poly.pdbx_strand_id
1 'polypeptide(L)'
;MTDVQPQLSAEPSARRSGAFPQQQPISAYGLIGDMRTAALVGLDGSIDWCCLPRFDSGSVFASLLDPERGGSWSVRPEGKWTSTQRYLPRTNILETTFRTPDDGIVSVTDFMPVSEDGLPSGPHPEIHRRLRCSRGRVMMNMVFMPRFEYGARTTRVESLRAGLFASDRTDQVLTLSSAKPFEWVIEQSTATARFELEKGEERWLVLRYDDDDIHPVGRYESVRKLDNTAAFWQKWSSKVRYKGPFRGMVKRSALALKLLTHSDTGALIAAPTTSLPETIGGVRNWDYRFVWLRDAAFTLAALDAVGHYREADQFMRFLKKVCRHEGGGHLQIMYGIDGRRDLIERQLDHLSGYRGSRPVRVGNGAVGQLQLDVYGEVMETADIWRRNHEMTEGTWRVLQGLVEWVSRNWHLPDSSIWEVRGEVRHYVFSKVMSWVALDRGIRMAEELSLEGDTAAWRIARDTLHAEIMDRGWSEARQSFVQSYDDEVLDAATLAIPMFRFLPWNHPRVHSTVRAVARELTTVDGELVYRYRQPDGLEGEEGAFSICTFWLAQALAMIGDREKAERIFRRMLRHANHVGLYSEEIDPASGEFLGNFPQAFTHIALINCAAALARLEGRS
;
A
#
# COMPACT_ATOMS: atom_id res chain seq x y z
N MET A 1 29.93 -2.01 8.62
CA MET A 1 29.36 -2.76 7.50
C MET A 1 28.46 -1.80 6.75
N THR A 2 28.91 -1.37 5.61
CA THR A 2 28.30 -0.33 4.76
C THR A 2 26.97 -0.80 4.19
N ASP A 3 25.94 0.05 4.34
CA ASP A 3 24.63 -0.11 3.68
C ASP A 3 24.85 -0.14 2.16
N VAL A 4 24.82 -1.33 1.59
CA VAL A 4 24.82 -1.52 0.13
C VAL A 4 23.39 -1.34 -0.36
N GLN A 5 23.07 -0.16 -0.91
CA GLN A 5 21.90 0.01 -1.77
C GLN A 5 22.16 -0.74 -3.09
N PRO A 6 21.23 -1.56 -3.57
CA PRO A 6 21.34 -2.14 -4.91
C PRO A 6 21.21 -1.02 -5.95
N GLN A 7 22.28 -0.78 -6.69
CA GLN A 7 22.23 0.03 -7.91
C GLN A 7 21.72 -0.84 -9.05
N LEU A 8 20.44 -0.79 -9.34
CA LEU A 8 19.88 -1.29 -10.59
C LEU A 8 19.97 -0.16 -11.63
N SER A 9 20.97 -0.20 -12.48
CA SER A 9 21.02 0.60 -13.70
C SER A 9 20.15 -0.08 -14.75
N ALA A 10 18.93 0.40 -14.97
CA ALA A 10 18.15 0.00 -16.14
C ALA A 10 18.75 0.68 -17.38
N GLU A 11 19.38 -0.07 -18.27
CA GLU A 11 19.70 0.43 -19.60
C GLU A 11 18.39 0.67 -20.37
N PRO A 12 18.17 1.84 -20.96
CA PRO A 12 16.99 2.09 -21.78
C PRO A 12 17.12 1.26 -23.07
N SER A 13 16.22 0.29 -23.25
CA SER A 13 16.09 -0.41 -24.53
C SER A 13 15.84 0.63 -25.63
N ALA A 14 16.66 0.58 -26.69
CA ALA A 14 16.57 1.50 -27.82
C ALA A 14 15.15 1.44 -28.43
N ARG A 15 14.36 2.52 -28.32
CA ARG A 15 13.04 2.62 -28.91
C ARG A 15 13.11 2.53 -30.42
N ARG A 16 12.44 1.55 -31.00
CA ARG A 16 12.11 1.53 -32.42
C ARG A 16 11.01 2.57 -32.65
N SER A 17 11.23 3.49 -33.57
CA SER A 17 10.22 4.47 -34.02
C SER A 17 8.99 3.72 -34.55
N GLY A 18 7.82 3.96 -33.95
CA GLY A 18 6.54 3.45 -34.44
C GLY A 18 5.78 2.49 -33.51
N ALA A 19 6.27 2.18 -32.31
CA ALA A 19 5.51 1.42 -31.31
C ALA A 19 4.91 2.36 -30.26
N PHE A 20 3.70 2.07 -29.78
CA PHE A 20 3.06 2.71 -28.64
C PHE A 20 4.03 2.84 -27.46
N PRO A 21 3.95 3.91 -26.63
CA PRO A 21 4.80 4.02 -25.46
C PRO A 21 4.62 2.79 -24.59
N GLN A 22 5.68 2.00 -24.45
CA GLN A 22 5.65 0.79 -23.64
C GLN A 22 5.48 1.20 -22.19
N GLN A 23 4.44 0.68 -21.50
CA GLN A 23 4.22 0.91 -20.08
C GLN A 23 5.45 0.46 -19.29
N GLN A 24 5.90 1.31 -18.35
CA GLN A 24 7.02 0.98 -17.49
C GLN A 24 6.67 -0.19 -16.56
N PRO A 25 7.66 -1.02 -16.14
CA PRO A 25 7.44 -1.99 -15.09
C PRO A 25 6.95 -1.30 -13.79
N ILE A 26 6.10 -1.93 -13.02
CA ILE A 26 5.59 -1.42 -11.73
C ILE A 26 6.77 -1.04 -10.81
N SER A 27 7.85 -1.81 -10.84
CA SER A 27 9.06 -1.55 -10.05
C SER A 27 9.82 -0.28 -10.45
N ALA A 28 9.50 0.35 -11.58
CA ALA A 28 10.16 1.57 -12.05
C ALA A 28 9.62 2.86 -11.39
N TYR A 29 8.64 2.77 -10.52
CA TYR A 29 8.00 3.94 -9.92
C TYR A 29 8.47 4.20 -8.49
N GLY A 30 8.60 5.52 -8.15
CA GLY A 30 8.61 6.02 -6.79
C GLY A 30 7.26 6.66 -6.46
N LEU A 31 6.95 6.81 -5.17
CA LEU A 31 5.71 7.38 -4.65
C LEU A 31 5.97 8.72 -3.98
N ILE A 32 5.22 9.75 -4.34
CA ILE A 32 5.11 11.01 -3.60
C ILE A 32 3.68 11.21 -3.11
N GLY A 33 3.47 12.02 -2.09
CA GLY A 33 2.13 12.30 -1.58
C GLY A 33 2.13 13.25 -0.39
N ASP A 34 0.93 13.73 -0.05
CA ASP A 34 0.67 14.66 1.05
C ASP A 34 -0.19 14.06 2.17
N MET A 35 -0.39 12.74 2.15
CA MET A 35 -1.26 11.99 3.08
C MET A 35 -2.77 12.26 2.87
N ARG A 36 -3.18 12.88 1.77
CA ARG A 36 -4.55 12.91 1.25
C ARG A 36 -4.65 12.21 -0.09
N THR A 37 -3.61 12.38 -0.87
CA THR A 37 -3.46 11.76 -2.18
C THR A 37 -2.00 11.42 -2.45
N ALA A 38 -1.74 10.74 -3.57
CA ALA A 38 -0.41 10.34 -3.97
C ALA A 38 -0.26 10.30 -5.49
N ALA A 39 0.99 10.37 -5.95
CA ALA A 39 1.34 10.20 -7.35
C ALA A 39 2.51 9.22 -7.52
N LEU A 40 2.46 8.39 -8.55
CA LEU A 40 3.56 7.53 -8.98
C LEU A 40 4.40 8.25 -10.03
N VAL A 41 5.70 8.37 -9.73
CA VAL A 41 6.69 9.04 -10.59
C VAL A 41 7.64 7.99 -11.14
N GLY A 42 7.64 7.82 -12.45
CA GLY A 42 8.48 6.87 -13.17
C GLY A 42 9.95 7.28 -13.26
N LEU A 43 10.83 6.31 -13.49
CA LEU A 43 12.26 6.54 -13.74
C LEU A 43 12.52 7.46 -14.96
N ASP A 44 11.56 7.59 -15.85
CA ASP A 44 11.62 8.49 -17.02
C ASP A 44 11.09 9.90 -16.74
N GLY A 45 10.78 10.21 -15.47
CA GLY A 45 10.28 11.52 -15.05
C GLY A 45 8.80 11.77 -15.38
N SER A 46 8.04 10.72 -15.75
CA SER A 46 6.59 10.81 -15.92
C SER A 46 5.85 10.65 -14.59
N ILE A 47 4.72 11.34 -14.43
CA ILE A 47 3.69 11.02 -13.45
C ILE A 47 2.59 10.30 -14.22
N ASP A 48 2.48 8.99 -13.99
CA ASP A 48 1.61 8.07 -14.74
C ASP A 48 0.40 7.60 -13.94
N TRP A 49 0.36 7.96 -12.66
CA TRP A 49 -0.76 7.71 -11.77
C TRP A 49 -0.92 8.85 -10.77
N CYS A 50 -2.11 9.43 -10.71
CA CYS A 50 -2.50 10.39 -9.69
C CYS A 50 -4.02 10.50 -9.61
N CYS A 51 -4.59 10.32 -8.42
CA CYS A 51 -5.99 10.59 -8.12
C CYS A 51 -6.10 11.88 -7.33
N LEU A 52 -7.01 12.77 -7.69
CA LEU A 52 -7.24 14.05 -7.02
C LEU A 52 -8.73 14.27 -6.78
N PRO A 53 -9.13 14.89 -5.64
CA PRO A 53 -8.27 15.42 -4.58
C PRO A 53 -7.82 14.40 -3.52
N ARG A 54 -8.35 13.16 -3.54
CA ARG A 54 -8.11 12.13 -2.52
C ARG A 54 -7.60 10.83 -3.16
N PHE A 55 -7.03 9.93 -2.34
CA PHE A 55 -6.59 8.60 -2.78
C PHE A 55 -7.67 7.84 -3.59
N ASP A 56 -8.91 7.90 -3.13
CA ASP A 56 -10.06 7.17 -3.68
C ASP A 56 -10.95 7.98 -4.64
N SER A 57 -10.44 9.14 -5.09
CA SER A 57 -11.07 9.95 -6.15
C SER A 57 -10.79 9.39 -7.55
N GLY A 58 -11.45 9.94 -8.56
CA GLY A 58 -11.10 9.71 -9.96
C GLY A 58 -9.66 10.12 -10.26
N SER A 59 -9.04 9.47 -11.22
CA SER A 59 -7.69 9.85 -11.62
C SER A 59 -7.68 11.05 -12.56
N VAL A 60 -6.61 11.83 -12.47
CA VAL A 60 -6.26 12.87 -13.46
C VAL A 60 -5.11 12.42 -14.37
N PHE A 61 -4.31 11.45 -13.89
CA PHE A 61 -3.31 10.72 -14.65
C PHE A 61 -3.44 9.24 -14.36
N ALA A 62 -3.58 8.42 -15.40
CA ALA A 62 -3.72 6.97 -15.33
C ALA A 62 -3.08 6.26 -16.55
N SER A 63 -2.02 6.84 -17.16
CA SER A 63 -1.27 6.16 -18.22
C SER A 63 -0.65 4.84 -17.76
N LEU A 64 -0.51 4.66 -16.45
CA LEU A 64 -0.18 3.37 -15.83
C LEU A 64 -1.16 2.26 -16.26
N LEU A 65 -2.46 2.58 -16.41
CA LEU A 65 -3.49 1.63 -16.85
C LEU A 65 -3.74 1.68 -18.36
N ASP A 66 -3.60 2.86 -18.98
CA ASP A 66 -3.78 3.02 -20.41
C ASP A 66 -2.92 4.19 -20.93
N PRO A 67 -1.84 3.92 -21.67
CA PRO A 67 -0.92 4.96 -22.14
C PRO A 67 -1.56 5.99 -23.11
N GLU A 68 -2.63 5.62 -23.81
CA GLU A 68 -3.28 6.48 -24.80
C GLU A 68 -4.38 7.34 -24.16
N ARG A 69 -5.16 6.73 -23.24
CA ARG A 69 -6.37 7.35 -22.71
C ARG A 69 -6.25 7.83 -21.27
N GLY A 70 -5.30 7.25 -20.50
CA GLY A 70 -5.20 7.50 -19.06
C GLY A 70 -4.59 8.87 -18.69
N GLY A 71 -3.80 9.46 -19.57
CA GLY A 71 -3.13 10.72 -19.28
C GLY A 71 -1.88 10.62 -18.44
N SER A 72 -0.96 11.58 -18.61
CA SER A 72 0.31 11.65 -17.87
C SER A 72 0.90 13.07 -17.84
N TRP A 73 1.89 13.28 -16.96
CA TRP A 73 2.70 14.50 -16.95
C TRP A 73 4.19 14.15 -16.88
N SER A 74 4.91 14.28 -17.99
CA SER A 74 6.33 13.96 -18.07
C SER A 74 7.21 15.17 -18.28
N VAL A 75 8.41 15.16 -17.68
CA VAL A 75 9.51 16.12 -17.92
C VAL A 75 10.81 15.36 -17.96
N ARG A 76 11.49 15.34 -19.12
CA ARG A 76 12.72 14.57 -19.33
C ARG A 76 13.60 15.16 -20.42
N PRO A 77 14.90 14.82 -20.47
CA PRO A 77 15.75 15.21 -21.58
C PRO A 77 15.26 14.67 -22.92
N GLU A 78 15.51 15.42 -23.98
CA GLU A 78 15.32 14.96 -25.34
C GLU A 78 16.47 14.01 -25.76
N GLY A 79 16.18 13.07 -26.66
CA GLY A 79 17.19 12.13 -27.18
C GLY A 79 17.50 10.99 -26.22
N LYS A 80 18.80 10.61 -26.16
CA LYS A 80 19.27 9.53 -25.29
C LYS A 80 19.66 10.05 -23.92
N TRP A 81 19.29 9.31 -22.89
CA TRP A 81 19.64 9.58 -21.49
C TRP A 81 19.60 8.30 -20.64
N THR A 82 20.23 8.37 -19.49
CA THR A 82 20.05 7.39 -18.40
C THR A 82 19.49 8.13 -17.20
N SER A 83 18.77 7.43 -16.32
CA SER A 83 18.23 8.03 -15.10
C SER A 83 18.54 7.17 -13.87
N THR A 84 18.59 7.86 -12.75
CA THR A 84 18.59 7.26 -11.40
C THR A 84 17.59 8.00 -10.55
N GLN A 85 16.95 7.30 -9.62
CA GLN A 85 15.92 7.89 -8.75
C GLN A 85 16.21 7.52 -7.31
N ARG A 86 16.01 8.48 -6.40
CA ARG A 86 16.17 8.27 -4.95
C ARG A 86 15.26 9.18 -4.15
N TYR A 87 14.91 8.79 -2.95
CA TYR A 87 14.36 9.74 -1.99
C TYR A 87 15.45 10.61 -1.37
N LEU A 88 15.13 11.90 -1.13
CA LEU A 88 15.97 12.71 -0.25
C LEU A 88 16.03 12.05 1.14
N PRO A 89 17.17 12.14 1.85
CA PRO A 89 17.38 11.37 3.07
C PRO A 89 16.27 11.54 4.11
N ARG A 90 15.65 10.42 4.49
CA ARG A 90 14.58 10.34 5.50
C ARG A 90 13.30 11.10 5.13
N THR A 91 12.97 11.18 3.84
CA THR A 91 11.75 11.84 3.34
C THR A 91 10.97 10.97 2.36
N ASN A 92 9.81 11.48 1.92
CA ASN A 92 9.05 11.04 0.75
C ASN A 92 9.15 12.06 -0.41
N ILE A 93 10.23 12.86 -0.46
CA ILE A 93 10.57 13.75 -1.56
C ILE A 93 11.47 12.97 -2.50
N LEU A 94 11.09 12.87 -3.77
CA LEU A 94 11.74 12.04 -4.76
C LEU A 94 12.61 12.88 -5.69
N GLU A 95 13.83 12.43 -5.97
CA GLU A 95 14.73 13.07 -6.92
C GLU A 95 15.09 12.10 -8.03
N THR A 96 14.75 12.45 -9.28
CA THR A 96 15.14 11.73 -10.49
C THR A 96 16.28 12.51 -11.17
N THR A 97 17.43 11.87 -11.37
CA THR A 97 18.60 12.49 -12.02
C THR A 97 18.80 11.89 -13.40
N PHE A 98 18.77 12.71 -14.42
CA PHE A 98 19.04 12.37 -15.80
C PHE A 98 20.48 12.71 -16.18
N ARG A 99 21.09 11.85 -17.00
CA ARG A 99 22.41 12.05 -17.58
C ARG A 99 22.32 11.84 -19.09
N THR A 100 22.78 12.82 -19.87
CA THR A 100 22.85 12.75 -21.32
C THR A 100 24.25 12.29 -21.78
N PRO A 101 24.40 11.76 -23.01
CA PRO A 101 25.72 11.32 -23.53
C PRO A 101 26.77 12.44 -23.59
N ASP A 102 26.35 13.68 -23.71
CA ASP A 102 27.18 14.92 -23.78
C ASP A 102 27.46 15.51 -22.40
N ASP A 103 27.45 14.66 -21.37
CA ASP A 103 27.76 15.03 -19.98
C ASP A 103 26.76 16.02 -19.34
N GLY A 104 25.60 16.24 -19.92
CA GLY A 104 24.52 17.02 -19.32
C GLY A 104 23.93 16.29 -18.11
N ILE A 105 23.68 17.00 -17.01
CA ILE A 105 23.07 16.45 -15.80
C ILE A 105 21.94 17.37 -15.33
N VAL A 106 20.71 16.82 -15.34
CA VAL A 106 19.52 17.49 -14.81
C VAL A 106 18.87 16.62 -13.73
N SER A 107 18.52 17.22 -12.60
CA SER A 107 17.67 16.58 -11.59
C SER A 107 16.27 17.19 -11.59
N VAL A 108 15.27 16.33 -11.40
CA VAL A 108 13.87 16.69 -11.14
C VAL A 108 13.55 16.25 -9.73
N THR A 109 13.21 17.21 -8.86
CA THR A 109 12.77 16.93 -7.48
C THR A 109 11.27 17.06 -7.39
N ASP A 110 10.59 15.98 -7.08
CA ASP A 110 9.13 15.85 -7.04
C ASP A 110 8.64 15.71 -5.61
N PHE A 111 7.63 16.48 -5.22
CA PHE A 111 6.98 16.37 -3.92
C PHE A 111 5.57 16.94 -3.93
N MET A 112 4.76 16.49 -3.00
CA MET A 112 3.50 17.09 -2.62
C MET A 112 3.69 17.78 -1.26
N PRO A 113 3.32 19.07 -1.12
CA PRO A 113 3.64 19.87 0.05
C PRO A 113 2.94 19.39 1.32
N VAL A 114 3.70 19.24 2.39
CA VAL A 114 3.23 18.98 3.75
C VAL A 114 3.78 20.06 4.67
N SER A 115 2.92 20.61 5.53
CA SER A 115 3.33 21.59 6.54
C SER A 115 4.10 20.93 7.71
N GLU A 116 4.77 21.70 8.53
CA GLU A 116 5.61 21.20 9.64
C GLU A 116 4.83 20.39 10.69
N ASP A 117 3.52 20.61 10.83
CA ASP A 117 2.62 19.87 11.73
C ASP A 117 2.07 18.58 11.11
N GLY A 118 2.36 18.34 9.82
CA GLY A 118 1.97 17.13 9.11
C GLY A 118 0.59 17.17 8.49
N LEU A 119 0.04 18.36 8.30
CA LEU A 119 -1.15 18.59 7.50
C LEU A 119 -0.78 18.95 6.06
N PRO A 120 -1.63 18.70 5.08
CA PRO A 120 -1.44 19.24 3.74
C PRO A 120 -1.25 20.76 3.76
N SER A 121 -0.39 21.29 2.90
CA SER A 121 0.04 22.69 2.94
C SER A 121 -0.98 23.68 2.35
N GLY A 122 -2.27 23.32 2.37
CA GLY A 122 -3.35 24.18 1.87
C GLY A 122 -4.61 23.38 1.54
N PRO A 123 -5.69 24.07 1.13
CA PRO A 123 -6.95 23.42 0.77
C PRO A 123 -6.86 22.64 -0.55
N HIS A 124 -6.05 23.11 -1.50
CA HIS A 124 -5.90 22.52 -2.82
C HIS A 124 -4.71 21.55 -2.86
N PRO A 125 -4.86 20.32 -3.36
CA PRO A 125 -3.73 19.42 -3.59
C PRO A 125 -2.75 20.03 -4.62
N GLU A 126 -1.45 19.92 -4.32
CA GLU A 126 -0.39 20.45 -5.18
C GLU A 126 0.68 19.40 -5.45
N ILE A 127 1.22 19.41 -6.67
CA ILE A 127 2.46 18.70 -7.02
C ILE A 127 3.49 19.74 -7.46
N HIS A 128 4.63 19.77 -6.79
CA HIS A 128 5.75 20.62 -7.12
C HIS A 128 6.85 19.81 -7.77
N ARG A 129 7.39 20.31 -8.88
CA ARG A 129 8.54 19.76 -9.60
C ARG A 129 9.61 20.81 -9.74
N ARG A 130 10.79 20.58 -9.14
CA ARG A 130 11.96 21.44 -9.29
C ARG A 130 12.94 20.80 -10.26
N LEU A 131 13.20 21.46 -11.37
CA LEU A 131 14.22 21.10 -12.34
C LEU A 131 15.49 21.87 -12.05
N ARG A 132 16.65 21.22 -12.01
CA ARG A 132 17.95 21.85 -11.81
C ARG A 132 19.00 21.23 -12.71
N CYS A 133 19.60 22.04 -13.58
CA CYS A 133 20.76 21.63 -14.37
C CYS A 133 22.05 21.86 -13.57
N SER A 134 22.76 20.79 -13.25
CA SER A 134 24.02 20.85 -12.49
C SER A 134 25.27 20.82 -13.40
N ARG A 135 25.13 20.34 -14.65
CA ARG A 135 26.23 20.24 -15.61
C ARG A 135 25.73 20.31 -17.04
N GLY A 136 26.49 20.98 -17.89
CA GLY A 136 26.23 21.04 -19.33
C GLY A 136 25.04 21.92 -19.69
N ARG A 137 24.50 21.64 -20.87
CA ARG A 137 23.30 22.23 -21.44
C ARG A 137 22.40 21.09 -21.90
N VAL A 138 21.16 21.07 -21.50
CA VAL A 138 20.24 19.95 -21.74
C VAL A 138 18.93 20.45 -22.33
N MET A 139 18.59 19.94 -23.51
CA MET A 139 17.27 20.17 -24.11
C MET A 139 16.26 19.25 -23.41
N MET A 140 15.23 19.85 -22.83
CA MET A 140 14.16 19.17 -22.11
C MET A 140 12.89 19.12 -22.96
N ASN A 141 12.14 18.03 -22.82
CA ASN A 141 10.80 17.88 -23.36
C ASN A 141 9.81 17.69 -22.21
N MET A 142 8.71 18.44 -22.24
CA MET A 142 7.60 18.31 -21.29
C MET A 142 6.33 17.95 -22.05
N VAL A 143 5.58 16.98 -21.52
CA VAL A 143 4.25 16.60 -22.00
C VAL A 143 3.28 16.67 -20.83
N PHE A 144 2.20 17.43 -20.99
CA PHE A 144 1.11 17.53 -20.02
C PHE A 144 -0.19 17.10 -20.69
N MET A 145 -0.68 15.94 -20.29
CA MET A 145 -1.85 15.27 -20.86
C MET A 145 -2.80 14.84 -19.73
N PRO A 146 -3.50 15.78 -19.07
CA PRO A 146 -4.49 15.42 -18.05
C PRO A 146 -5.69 14.74 -18.68
N ARG A 147 -6.27 13.77 -17.94
CA ARG A 147 -7.46 13.02 -18.35
C ARG A 147 -8.32 12.75 -17.11
N PHE A 148 -9.34 13.58 -16.92
CA PHE A 148 -10.22 13.49 -15.74
C PHE A 148 -11.04 12.20 -15.75
N GLU A 149 -11.32 11.67 -14.54
CA GLU A 149 -12.14 10.48 -14.33
C GLU A 149 -11.66 9.29 -15.18
N TYR A 150 -10.34 8.99 -15.10
CA TYR A 150 -9.74 7.89 -15.86
C TYR A 150 -9.87 8.05 -17.39
N GLY A 151 -9.94 9.29 -17.86
CA GLY A 151 -10.16 9.60 -19.27
C GLY A 151 -11.61 9.43 -19.75
N ALA A 152 -12.55 9.17 -18.84
CA ALA A 152 -13.98 9.09 -19.20
C ALA A 152 -14.62 10.45 -19.48
N ARG A 153 -14.05 11.55 -18.93
CA ARG A 153 -14.54 12.91 -19.16
C ARG A 153 -13.70 13.63 -20.23
N THR A 154 -14.37 14.44 -21.04
CA THR A 154 -13.68 15.28 -22.03
C THR A 154 -12.83 16.33 -21.32
N THR A 155 -11.54 16.34 -21.61
CA THR A 155 -10.60 17.32 -21.07
C THR A 155 -10.38 18.45 -22.07
N ARG A 156 -10.34 19.69 -21.62
CA ARG A 156 -9.91 20.87 -22.37
C ARG A 156 -8.63 21.43 -21.73
N VAL A 157 -7.61 21.72 -22.54
CA VAL A 157 -6.37 22.34 -22.10
C VAL A 157 -6.19 23.65 -22.85
N GLU A 158 -5.88 24.72 -22.11
CA GLU A 158 -5.66 26.09 -22.65
C GLU A 158 -4.37 26.68 -22.10
N SER A 159 -3.67 27.44 -22.94
CA SER A 159 -2.50 28.22 -22.51
C SER A 159 -2.94 29.57 -21.96
N LEU A 160 -2.48 29.89 -20.76
CA LEU A 160 -2.65 31.20 -20.12
C LEU A 160 -1.28 31.84 -19.88
N ARG A 161 -1.26 33.14 -19.49
CA ARG A 161 -0.02 33.89 -19.28
C ARG A 161 0.94 33.25 -18.27
N ALA A 162 0.40 32.61 -17.22
CA ALA A 162 1.19 32.00 -16.14
C ALA A 162 1.41 30.48 -16.30
N GLY A 163 0.85 29.84 -17.34
CA GLY A 163 0.98 28.40 -17.56
C GLY A 163 -0.18 27.79 -18.33
N LEU A 164 -0.68 26.63 -17.86
CA LEU A 164 -1.79 25.90 -18.47
C LEU A 164 -2.97 25.82 -17.54
N PHE A 165 -4.16 25.86 -18.11
CA PHE A 165 -5.43 25.58 -17.48
C PHE A 165 -6.04 24.33 -18.13
N ALA A 166 -6.49 23.36 -17.33
CA ALA A 166 -7.19 22.19 -17.83
C ALA A 166 -8.49 21.98 -17.04
N SER A 167 -9.58 21.64 -17.72
CA SER A 167 -10.87 21.38 -17.10
C SER A 167 -11.62 20.26 -17.80
N ASP A 168 -12.54 19.62 -17.06
CA ASP A 168 -13.52 18.67 -17.61
C ASP A 168 -14.82 19.35 -18.04
N ARG A 169 -14.87 20.69 -17.99
CA ARG A 169 -16.04 21.54 -18.27
C ARG A 169 -17.22 21.39 -17.30
N THR A 170 -17.03 20.72 -16.19
CA THR A 170 -18.04 20.62 -15.12
C THR A 170 -17.53 21.27 -13.85
N ASP A 171 -16.82 20.53 -13.03
CA ASP A 171 -16.39 20.92 -11.69
C ASP A 171 -14.91 20.63 -11.38
N GLN A 172 -14.20 19.94 -12.30
CA GLN A 172 -12.79 19.60 -12.05
C GLN A 172 -11.86 20.50 -12.87
N VAL A 173 -10.89 21.06 -12.17
CA VAL A 173 -9.92 22.00 -12.74
C VAL A 173 -8.51 21.63 -12.30
N LEU A 174 -7.54 21.79 -13.22
CA LEU A 174 -6.12 21.72 -12.95
C LEU A 174 -5.44 22.98 -13.52
N THR A 175 -4.57 23.58 -12.73
CA THR A 175 -3.67 24.63 -13.18
C THR A 175 -2.23 24.16 -13.12
N LEU A 176 -1.45 24.35 -14.20
CA LEU A 176 -0.01 24.07 -14.22
C LEU A 176 0.74 25.39 -14.41
N SER A 177 1.33 25.90 -13.34
CA SER A 177 2.11 27.15 -13.35
C SER A 177 3.59 26.89 -13.58
N SER A 178 4.26 27.81 -14.27
CA SER A 178 5.70 27.76 -14.51
C SER A 178 6.40 29.08 -14.15
N ALA A 179 7.68 28.98 -13.74
CA ALA A 179 8.49 30.15 -13.38
C ALA A 179 8.85 31.04 -14.59
N LYS A 180 8.94 30.45 -15.75
CA LYS A 180 9.15 31.16 -17.05
C LYS A 180 8.08 30.66 -18.03
N PRO A 181 7.58 31.53 -18.91
CA PRO A 181 6.67 31.12 -19.97
C PRO A 181 7.29 30.04 -20.85
N PHE A 182 6.47 29.11 -21.30
CA PHE A 182 6.83 28.12 -22.32
C PHE A 182 6.08 28.39 -23.61
N GLU A 183 6.70 28.09 -24.72
CA GLU A 183 6.01 28.00 -26.01
C GLU A 183 5.28 26.66 -26.07
N TRP A 184 3.98 26.70 -25.76
CA TRP A 184 3.13 25.52 -25.73
C TRP A 184 2.59 25.18 -27.12
N VAL A 185 2.73 23.95 -27.52
CA VAL A 185 1.98 23.34 -28.61
C VAL A 185 0.86 22.52 -28.01
N ILE A 186 -0.40 22.84 -28.30
CA ILE A 186 -1.56 22.16 -27.72
C ILE A 186 -2.32 21.45 -28.85
N GLU A 187 -2.35 20.15 -28.80
CA GLU A 187 -3.07 19.28 -29.75
C GLU A 187 -3.88 18.22 -28.99
N GLN A 188 -5.15 18.04 -29.34
CA GLN A 188 -6.05 17.04 -28.74
C GLN A 188 -6.02 17.04 -27.20
N SER A 189 -6.04 18.21 -26.57
CA SER A 189 -5.95 18.39 -25.11
C SER A 189 -4.67 17.82 -24.48
N THR A 190 -3.59 17.83 -25.24
CA THR A 190 -2.24 17.54 -24.80
C THR A 190 -1.36 18.76 -25.08
N ALA A 191 -0.70 19.27 -24.07
CA ALA A 191 0.23 20.38 -24.20
C ALA A 191 1.66 19.85 -24.16
N THR A 192 2.48 20.28 -25.12
CA THR A 192 3.90 19.96 -25.19
C THR A 192 4.75 21.22 -25.19
N ALA A 193 5.93 21.17 -24.57
CA ALA A 193 6.90 22.26 -24.60
C ALA A 193 8.32 21.72 -24.67
N ARG A 194 9.16 22.39 -25.47
CA ARG A 194 10.61 22.15 -25.52
C ARG A 194 11.33 23.35 -24.95
N PHE A 195 12.33 23.12 -24.13
CA PHE A 195 13.11 24.18 -23.51
C PHE A 195 14.49 23.69 -23.09
N GLU A 196 15.41 24.62 -23.07
CA GLU A 196 16.78 24.34 -22.68
C GLU A 196 17.03 24.71 -21.22
N LEU A 197 17.84 23.93 -20.55
CA LEU A 197 18.39 24.22 -19.23
C LEU A 197 19.91 24.26 -19.31
N GLU A 198 20.50 25.34 -18.85
CA GLU A 198 21.95 25.51 -18.73
C GLU A 198 22.44 25.28 -17.31
N LYS A 199 23.73 24.95 -17.18
CA LYS A 199 24.37 24.74 -15.86
C LYS A 199 24.07 25.89 -14.90
N GLY A 200 23.55 25.55 -13.72
CA GLY A 200 23.16 26.49 -12.66
C GLY A 200 21.72 26.98 -12.76
N GLU A 201 21.03 26.72 -13.88
CA GLU A 201 19.63 27.10 -14.04
C GLU A 201 18.71 26.19 -13.24
N GLU A 202 17.68 26.81 -12.65
CA GLU A 202 16.61 26.14 -11.91
C GLU A 202 15.26 26.61 -12.44
N ARG A 203 14.31 25.67 -12.59
CA ARG A 203 12.91 25.97 -12.95
C ARG A 203 11.97 25.22 -12.03
N TRP A 204 10.87 25.88 -11.66
CA TRP A 204 9.79 25.32 -10.88
C TRP A 204 8.53 25.18 -11.71
N LEU A 205 7.84 24.05 -11.51
CA LEU A 205 6.53 23.75 -12.05
C LEU A 205 5.62 23.42 -10.87
N VAL A 206 4.40 23.94 -10.86
CA VAL A 206 3.41 23.69 -9.81
C VAL A 206 2.08 23.32 -10.44
N LEU A 207 1.63 22.11 -10.20
CA LEU A 207 0.29 21.65 -10.53
C LEU A 207 -0.60 21.84 -9.31
N ARG A 208 -1.80 22.41 -9.50
CA ARG A 208 -2.85 22.52 -8.46
C ARG A 208 -4.15 21.96 -8.98
N TYR A 209 -4.91 21.35 -8.08
CA TYR A 209 -6.25 20.85 -8.34
C TYR A 209 -7.28 21.72 -7.65
N ASP A 210 -8.46 21.89 -8.28
CA ASP A 210 -9.61 22.65 -7.78
C ASP A 210 -9.29 24.13 -7.48
N ASP A 211 -8.47 24.73 -8.33
CA ASP A 211 -8.14 26.15 -8.28
C ASP A 211 -8.13 26.72 -9.71
N ASP A 212 -9.07 27.57 -10.02
CA ASP A 212 -9.23 28.22 -11.33
C ASP A 212 -8.37 29.48 -11.48
N ASP A 213 -7.76 29.97 -10.40
CA ASP A 213 -6.89 31.16 -10.41
C ASP A 213 -5.42 30.77 -10.56
N ILE A 214 -4.94 30.78 -11.79
CA ILE A 214 -3.54 30.49 -12.10
C ILE A 214 -2.63 31.65 -11.71
N HIS A 215 -1.71 31.41 -10.80
CA HIS A 215 -0.74 32.39 -10.33
C HIS A 215 0.67 32.12 -10.86
N PRO A 216 1.52 33.16 -10.96
CA PRO A 216 2.95 32.99 -11.16
C PRO A 216 3.55 32.09 -10.06
N VAL A 217 4.50 31.22 -10.42
CA VAL A 217 5.11 30.23 -9.50
C VAL A 217 5.64 30.84 -8.19
N GLY A 218 6.12 32.09 -8.23
CA GLY A 218 6.59 32.76 -7.01
C GLY A 218 5.57 32.90 -5.88
N ARG A 219 4.26 32.88 -6.19
CA ARG A 219 3.19 32.90 -5.18
C ARG A 219 3.01 31.59 -4.43
N TYR A 220 3.45 30.47 -5.01
CA TYR A 220 3.29 29.16 -4.39
C TYR A 220 4.35 28.84 -3.34
N GLU A 221 5.35 29.73 -3.14
CA GLU A 221 6.40 29.59 -2.13
C GLU A 221 7.09 28.21 -2.14
N SER A 222 7.35 27.68 -3.36
CA SER A 222 7.79 26.30 -3.58
C SER A 222 9.05 25.92 -2.79
N VAL A 223 10.00 26.85 -2.63
CA VAL A 223 11.22 26.63 -1.84
C VAL A 223 10.87 26.41 -0.35
N ARG A 224 10.06 27.30 0.23
CA ARG A 224 9.61 27.17 1.62
C ARG A 224 8.80 25.88 1.85
N LYS A 225 7.93 25.54 0.89
CA LYS A 225 7.15 24.29 0.95
C LYS A 225 8.05 23.05 0.86
N LEU A 226 9.10 23.07 0.05
CA LEU A 226 10.09 22.00 -0.02
C LEU A 226 10.80 21.81 1.32
N ASP A 227 11.28 22.92 1.93
CA ASP A 227 11.98 22.90 3.21
C ASP A 227 11.07 22.40 4.35
N ASN A 228 9.83 22.89 4.44
CA ASN A 228 8.84 22.45 5.43
C ASN A 228 8.50 20.95 5.25
N THR A 229 8.30 20.51 4.02
CA THR A 229 8.02 19.10 3.70
C THR A 229 9.20 18.21 4.11
N ALA A 230 10.42 18.64 3.80
CA ALA A 230 11.63 17.90 4.20
C ALA A 230 11.77 17.85 5.74
N ALA A 231 11.57 18.97 6.43
CA ALA A 231 11.63 19.06 7.88
C ALA A 231 10.59 18.16 8.55
N PHE A 232 9.34 18.16 8.05
CA PHE A 232 8.30 17.26 8.53
C PHE A 232 8.70 15.79 8.44
N TRP A 233 9.07 15.31 7.24
CA TRP A 233 9.42 13.91 7.02
C TRP A 233 10.63 13.49 7.84
N GLN A 234 11.67 14.35 7.92
CA GLN A 234 12.87 14.09 8.70
C GLN A 234 12.58 14.03 10.21
N LYS A 235 11.77 14.95 10.73
CA LYS A 235 11.30 14.98 12.11
C LYS A 235 10.48 13.74 12.44
N TRP A 236 9.56 13.36 11.55
CA TRP A 236 8.75 12.15 11.72
C TRP A 236 9.62 10.89 11.71
N SER A 237 10.47 10.72 10.70
CA SER A 237 11.39 9.58 10.57
C SER A 237 12.41 9.49 11.73
N SER A 238 12.77 10.61 12.36
CA SER A 238 13.70 10.62 13.50
C SER A 238 13.11 9.95 14.75
N LYS A 239 11.79 9.92 14.87
CA LYS A 239 11.06 9.28 15.98
C LYS A 239 11.04 7.76 15.90
N VAL A 240 11.43 7.16 14.77
CA VAL A 240 11.51 5.70 14.62
C VAL A 240 12.51 5.14 15.63
N ARG A 241 12.00 4.40 16.61
CA ARG A 241 12.78 3.86 17.75
C ARG A 241 13.44 2.52 17.44
N TYR A 242 13.08 1.88 16.34
CA TYR A 242 13.64 0.59 15.94
C TYR A 242 15.17 0.62 15.87
N LYS A 243 15.84 -0.29 16.60
CA LYS A 243 17.31 -0.40 16.71
C LYS A 243 17.87 -1.70 16.12
N GLY A 244 16.99 -2.59 15.65
CA GLY A 244 17.36 -3.89 15.08
C GLY A 244 18.10 -3.80 13.74
N PRO A 245 18.43 -4.97 13.15
CA PRO A 245 19.03 -5.06 11.81
C PRO A 245 18.09 -4.48 10.74
N PHE A 246 18.64 -4.17 9.56
CA PHE A 246 17.86 -3.65 8.41
C PHE A 246 17.12 -2.34 8.66
N ARG A 247 17.63 -1.51 9.55
CA ARG A 247 17.01 -0.25 9.98
C ARG A 247 16.65 0.68 8.82
N GLY A 248 17.44 0.70 7.75
CA GLY A 248 17.15 1.48 6.54
C GLY A 248 15.82 1.09 5.89
N MET A 249 15.62 -0.22 5.69
CA MET A 249 14.39 -0.76 5.08
C MET A 249 13.17 -0.59 5.98
N VAL A 250 13.32 -0.81 7.30
CA VAL A 250 12.26 -0.56 8.28
C VAL A 250 11.82 0.91 8.25
N LYS A 251 12.77 1.85 8.22
CA LYS A 251 12.46 3.29 8.12
C LYS A 251 11.78 3.65 6.80
N ARG A 252 12.22 3.06 5.67
CA ARG A 252 11.60 3.29 4.36
C ARG A 252 10.17 2.76 4.35
N SER A 253 9.93 1.55 4.88
CA SER A 253 8.59 0.98 5.02
C SER A 253 7.70 1.84 5.93
N ALA A 254 8.22 2.31 7.08
CA ALA A 254 7.47 3.20 7.95
C ALA A 254 7.07 4.52 7.26
N LEU A 255 7.98 5.12 6.46
CA LEU A 255 7.69 6.31 5.67
C LEU A 255 6.65 6.06 4.57
N ALA A 256 6.67 4.88 3.93
CA ALA A 256 5.64 4.48 2.96
C ALA A 256 4.27 4.35 3.65
N LEU A 257 4.18 3.65 4.77
CA LEU A 257 2.94 3.52 5.55
C LEU A 257 2.40 4.87 6.02
N LYS A 258 3.27 5.76 6.49
CA LYS A 258 2.84 7.13 6.88
C LYS A 258 2.24 7.89 5.71
N LEU A 259 2.82 7.77 4.52
CA LEU A 259 2.29 8.43 3.33
C LEU A 259 0.91 7.88 2.92
N LEU A 260 0.69 6.57 3.08
CA LEU A 260 -0.58 5.88 2.80
C LEU A 260 -1.65 6.09 3.90
N THR A 261 -1.28 6.72 5.03
CA THR A 261 -2.21 7.05 6.11
C THR A 261 -2.86 8.39 5.84
N HIS A 262 -4.19 8.43 5.68
CA HIS A 262 -4.94 9.64 5.43
C HIS A 262 -4.86 10.61 6.64
N SER A 263 -4.40 11.84 6.41
CA SER A 263 -4.08 12.82 7.46
C SER A 263 -5.25 13.16 8.36
N ASP A 264 -6.44 13.31 7.78
CA ASP A 264 -7.62 13.83 8.48
C ASP A 264 -8.34 12.74 9.29
N THR A 265 -8.32 11.50 8.81
CA THR A 265 -9.10 10.40 9.41
C THR A 265 -8.24 9.34 10.11
N GLY A 266 -6.96 9.25 9.78
CA GLY A 266 -6.07 8.18 10.23
C GLY A 266 -6.31 6.84 9.52
N ALA A 267 -7.16 6.82 8.51
CA ALA A 267 -7.41 5.65 7.66
C ALA A 267 -6.14 5.27 6.89
N LEU A 268 -5.73 4.00 6.93
CA LEU A 268 -4.62 3.48 6.14
C LEU A 268 -5.19 2.73 4.93
N ILE A 269 -4.90 3.20 3.73
CA ILE A 269 -5.30 2.52 2.49
C ILE A 269 -4.38 1.35 2.19
N ALA A 270 -4.91 0.29 1.55
CA ALA A 270 -4.11 -0.89 1.20
C ALA A 270 -3.06 -0.59 0.13
N ALA A 271 -3.41 0.23 -0.88
CA ALA A 271 -2.48 0.77 -1.88
C ALA A 271 -3.06 2.04 -2.52
N PRO A 272 -2.24 2.93 -3.10
CA PRO A 272 -2.72 4.15 -3.76
C PRO A 272 -3.19 3.90 -5.20
N THR A 273 -3.13 2.66 -5.69
CA THR A 273 -3.48 2.27 -7.07
C THR A 273 -4.72 1.39 -7.13
N THR A 274 -5.29 1.28 -8.32
CA THR A 274 -6.28 0.27 -8.67
C THR A 274 -5.82 -0.52 -9.89
N SER A 275 -6.34 -1.74 -10.01
CA SER A 275 -6.34 -2.55 -11.23
C SER A 275 -4.95 -2.88 -11.81
N LEU A 276 -3.91 -2.85 -10.99
CA LEU A 276 -2.66 -3.49 -11.33
C LEU A 276 -2.82 -5.01 -11.14
N PRO A 277 -2.41 -5.82 -12.13
CA PRO A 277 -2.77 -7.23 -12.19
C PRO A 277 -1.92 -8.13 -11.29
N GLU A 278 -2.54 -9.15 -10.70
CA GLU A 278 -1.86 -10.29 -10.05
C GLU A 278 -1.17 -11.21 -11.07
N THR A 279 -1.58 -11.13 -12.34
CA THR A 279 -0.92 -11.78 -13.48
C THR A 279 -1.05 -10.91 -14.73
N ILE A 280 0.05 -10.64 -15.43
CA ILE A 280 0.04 -9.80 -16.64
C ILE A 280 -0.89 -10.41 -17.71
N GLY A 281 -1.83 -9.60 -18.22
CA GLY A 281 -2.87 -10.03 -19.14
C GLY A 281 -4.05 -10.73 -18.47
N GLY A 282 -4.03 -10.92 -17.16
CA GLY A 282 -5.05 -11.62 -16.38
C GLY A 282 -6.23 -10.74 -15.98
N VAL A 283 -7.17 -11.37 -15.25
CA VAL A 283 -8.45 -10.78 -14.84
C VAL A 283 -8.51 -10.33 -13.38
N ARG A 284 -7.49 -10.66 -12.58
CA ARG A 284 -7.38 -10.36 -11.15
C ARG A 284 -6.80 -8.97 -10.95
N ASN A 285 -7.65 -7.95 -11.12
CA ASN A 285 -7.26 -6.54 -11.13
C ASN A 285 -8.21 -5.77 -10.20
N TRP A 286 -7.79 -5.47 -8.96
CA TRP A 286 -8.67 -4.98 -7.90
C TRP A 286 -8.37 -3.54 -7.50
N ASP A 287 -9.35 -2.84 -6.91
CA ASP A 287 -9.16 -1.50 -6.37
C ASP A 287 -8.76 -1.57 -4.88
N TYR A 288 -7.55 -1.09 -4.56
CA TYR A 288 -6.98 -1.14 -3.22
C TYR A 288 -6.88 0.23 -2.51
N ARG A 289 -7.55 1.24 -3.04
CA ARG A 289 -7.53 2.60 -2.47
C ARG A 289 -8.46 2.77 -1.25
N PHE A 290 -8.83 1.66 -0.62
CA PHE A 290 -9.74 1.58 0.54
C PHE A 290 -9.02 1.04 1.76
N VAL A 291 -9.73 1.03 2.88
CA VAL A 291 -9.25 0.63 4.21
C VAL A 291 -9.83 -0.71 4.58
N TRP A 292 -9.00 -1.75 4.72
CA TRP A 292 -9.43 -3.06 5.21
C TRP A 292 -9.30 -3.15 6.71
N LEU A 293 -10.33 -3.70 7.38
CA LEU A 293 -10.27 -3.98 8.81
C LEU A 293 -9.32 -5.15 9.13
N ARG A 294 -9.14 -6.08 8.20
CA ARG A 294 -8.20 -7.21 8.27
C ARG A 294 -6.77 -6.77 8.60
N ASP A 295 -6.32 -5.63 8.07
CA ASP A 295 -4.95 -5.17 8.20
C ASP A 295 -4.68 -4.48 9.55
N ALA A 296 -5.73 -4.32 10.39
CA ALA A 296 -5.71 -3.45 11.55
C ALA A 296 -4.70 -3.85 12.63
N ALA A 297 -4.73 -5.12 13.08
CA ALA A 297 -3.84 -5.58 14.16
C ALA A 297 -2.38 -5.61 13.71
N PHE A 298 -2.12 -6.05 12.49
CA PHE A 298 -0.79 -6.04 11.92
C PHE A 298 -0.23 -4.62 11.78
N THR A 299 -1.08 -3.65 11.38
CA THR A 299 -0.73 -2.23 11.29
C THR A 299 -0.33 -1.66 12.64
N LEU A 300 -1.16 -1.89 13.68
CA LEU A 300 -0.85 -1.40 15.02
C LEU A 300 0.44 -2.01 15.55
N ALA A 301 0.64 -3.32 15.37
CA ALA A 301 1.86 -4.00 15.77
C ALA A 301 3.11 -3.40 15.08
N ALA A 302 3.02 -3.07 13.79
CA ALA A 302 4.10 -2.44 13.05
C ALA A 302 4.38 -1.00 13.52
N LEU A 303 3.33 -0.21 13.76
CA LEU A 303 3.46 1.17 14.28
C LEU A 303 4.04 1.18 15.71
N ASP A 304 3.61 0.25 16.56
CA ASP A 304 4.17 0.06 17.91
C ASP A 304 5.66 -0.30 17.84
N ALA A 305 6.03 -1.27 17.01
CA ALA A 305 7.41 -1.70 16.81
C ALA A 305 8.36 -0.56 16.37
N VAL A 306 7.84 0.44 15.66
CA VAL A 306 8.63 1.61 15.25
C VAL A 306 8.43 2.83 16.17
N GLY A 307 7.54 2.76 17.17
CA GLY A 307 7.32 3.81 18.17
C GLY A 307 6.44 4.97 17.71
N HIS A 308 5.52 4.74 16.77
CA HIS A 308 4.60 5.73 16.21
C HIS A 308 3.18 5.62 16.79
N TYR A 309 3.03 5.91 18.08
CA TYR A 309 1.76 5.77 18.81
C TYR A 309 0.65 6.73 18.36
N ARG A 310 1.01 7.93 17.86
CA ARG A 310 0.02 8.90 17.38
C ARG A 310 -0.76 8.39 16.17
N GLU A 311 -0.08 7.72 15.26
CA GLU A 311 -0.69 7.10 14.08
C GLU A 311 -1.62 5.95 14.50
N ALA A 312 -1.21 5.15 15.47
CA ALA A 312 -2.05 4.12 16.07
C ALA A 312 -3.35 4.70 16.66
N ASP A 313 -3.27 5.83 17.36
CA ASP A 313 -4.44 6.54 17.91
C ASP A 313 -5.37 7.08 16.82
N GLN A 314 -4.81 7.61 15.75
CA GLN A 314 -5.60 8.09 14.62
C GLN A 314 -6.36 6.94 13.96
N PHE A 315 -5.68 5.82 13.74
CA PHE A 315 -6.29 4.63 13.17
C PHE A 315 -7.38 4.04 14.08
N MET A 316 -7.15 3.98 15.40
CA MET A 316 -8.19 3.55 16.36
C MET A 316 -9.41 4.45 16.36
N ARG A 317 -9.25 5.78 16.16
CA ARG A 317 -10.41 6.68 16.00
C ARG A 317 -11.23 6.36 14.75
N PHE A 318 -10.54 6.04 13.64
CA PHE A 318 -11.21 5.59 12.42
C PHE A 318 -11.98 4.28 12.66
N LEU A 319 -11.35 3.26 13.25
CA LEU A 319 -12.00 1.99 13.59
C LEU A 319 -13.23 2.18 14.46
N LYS A 320 -13.13 2.98 15.53
CA LYS A 320 -14.28 3.30 16.38
C LYS A 320 -15.43 3.96 15.60
N LYS A 321 -15.09 4.84 14.64
CA LYS A 321 -16.09 5.49 13.79
C LYS A 321 -16.86 4.47 12.97
N VAL A 322 -16.14 3.59 12.24
CA VAL A 322 -16.79 2.61 11.35
C VAL A 322 -17.55 1.55 12.14
N CYS A 323 -17.00 1.02 13.23
CA CYS A 323 -17.68 0.03 14.07
C CYS A 323 -18.96 0.57 14.74
N ARG A 324 -19.02 1.86 15.11
CA ARG A 324 -20.23 2.48 15.67
C ARG A 324 -21.38 2.54 14.68
N HIS A 325 -21.10 2.76 13.40
CA HIS A 325 -22.14 2.84 12.37
C HIS A 325 -22.80 1.48 12.11
N GLU A 326 -22.14 0.38 12.47
CA GLU A 326 -22.66 -0.99 12.30
C GLU A 326 -23.61 -1.43 13.45
N GLY A 327 -23.82 -0.61 14.46
CA GLY A 327 -24.75 -0.90 15.55
C GLY A 327 -24.41 -2.16 16.38
N GLY A 328 -23.14 -2.59 16.40
CA GLY A 328 -22.68 -3.77 17.14
C GLY A 328 -23.01 -5.10 16.47
N GLY A 329 -23.27 -5.11 15.15
CA GLY A 329 -23.62 -6.30 14.39
C GLY A 329 -22.58 -6.72 13.36
N HIS A 330 -23.02 -6.87 12.12
CA HIS A 330 -22.18 -7.30 10.99
C HIS A 330 -21.20 -6.19 10.59
N LEU A 331 -19.89 -6.46 10.67
CA LEU A 331 -18.85 -5.56 10.15
C LEU A 331 -18.69 -5.73 8.64
N GLN A 332 -18.63 -4.63 7.92
CA GLN A 332 -18.15 -4.62 6.55
C GLN A 332 -16.62 -4.78 6.55
N ILE A 333 -16.09 -5.48 5.56
CA ILE A 333 -14.65 -5.83 5.55
C ILE A 333 -13.74 -4.65 5.19
N MET A 334 -14.25 -3.70 4.38
CA MET A 334 -13.51 -2.52 3.94
C MET A 334 -14.40 -1.28 3.91
N TYR A 335 -13.76 -0.11 3.99
CA TYR A 335 -14.41 1.19 4.02
C TYR A 335 -13.65 2.20 3.16
N GLY A 336 -14.34 3.24 2.69
CA GLY A 336 -13.66 4.43 2.15
C GLY A 336 -12.82 5.13 3.22
N ILE A 337 -11.90 5.99 2.82
CA ILE A 337 -11.03 6.75 3.74
C ILE A 337 -11.79 7.69 4.68
N ASP A 338 -13.02 8.04 4.35
CA ASP A 338 -13.96 8.83 5.16
C ASP A 338 -14.91 7.96 6.00
N GLY A 339 -14.80 6.62 5.88
CA GLY A 339 -15.66 5.64 6.53
C GLY A 339 -16.95 5.33 5.76
N ARG A 340 -17.08 5.76 4.50
CA ARG A 340 -18.21 5.39 3.66
C ARG A 340 -18.25 3.90 3.38
N ARG A 341 -19.45 3.36 3.24
CA ARG A 341 -19.73 1.94 3.02
C ARG A 341 -19.97 1.59 1.56
N ASP A 342 -20.41 2.56 0.78
CA ASP A 342 -20.72 2.37 -0.64
C ASP A 342 -19.44 2.39 -1.45
N LEU A 343 -18.99 1.19 -1.82
CA LEU A 343 -17.78 0.94 -2.61
C LEU A 343 -18.11 0.08 -3.84
N ILE A 344 -19.25 0.36 -4.48
CA ILE A 344 -19.76 -0.41 -5.63
C ILE A 344 -18.69 -0.55 -6.71
N GLU A 345 -18.36 -1.80 -7.04
CA GLU A 345 -17.43 -2.12 -8.12
C GLU A 345 -18.03 -1.79 -9.48
N ARG A 346 -17.26 -1.09 -10.30
CA ARG A 346 -17.60 -0.77 -11.69
C ARG A 346 -16.40 -1.05 -12.58
N GLN A 347 -16.64 -1.52 -13.79
CA GLN A 347 -15.63 -1.74 -14.81
C GLN A 347 -15.47 -0.50 -15.69
N LEU A 348 -14.25 -0.19 -16.06
CA LEU A 348 -13.89 0.90 -16.94
C LEU A 348 -13.47 0.33 -18.31
N ASP A 349 -14.46 -0.08 -19.11
CA ASP A 349 -14.26 -0.83 -20.35
C ASP A 349 -13.49 -0.06 -21.44
N HIS A 350 -13.44 1.28 -21.31
CA HIS A 350 -12.71 2.15 -22.22
C HIS A 350 -11.19 2.12 -22.02
N LEU A 351 -10.69 1.57 -20.91
CA LEU A 351 -9.26 1.44 -20.63
C LEU A 351 -8.74 0.06 -21.03
N SER A 352 -7.51 0.02 -21.56
CA SER A 352 -6.84 -1.22 -21.96
C SER A 352 -6.35 -2.09 -20.81
N GLY A 353 -6.19 -1.53 -19.61
CA GLY A 353 -5.54 -2.15 -18.48
C GLY A 353 -4.02 -2.18 -18.60
N TYR A 354 -3.32 -2.36 -17.47
CA TYR A 354 -1.87 -2.45 -17.44
C TYR A 354 -1.40 -3.62 -18.30
N ARG A 355 -0.64 -3.33 -19.37
CA ARG A 355 -0.17 -4.32 -20.36
C ARG A 355 -1.28 -5.26 -20.85
N GLY A 356 -2.48 -4.72 -21.06
CA GLY A 356 -3.63 -5.46 -21.56
C GLY A 356 -4.40 -6.26 -20.50
N SER A 357 -4.13 -6.09 -19.23
CA SER A 357 -4.79 -6.77 -18.12
C SER A 357 -6.17 -6.17 -17.85
N ARG A 358 -7.23 -6.91 -18.11
CA ARG A 358 -8.63 -6.47 -18.01
C ARG A 358 -9.43 -7.39 -17.09
N PRO A 359 -10.53 -6.88 -16.51
CA PRO A 359 -11.07 -5.51 -16.59
C PRO A 359 -10.31 -4.53 -15.69
N VAL A 360 -10.34 -3.24 -16.04
CA VAL A 360 -9.98 -2.15 -15.12
C VAL A 360 -11.18 -1.89 -14.22
N ARG A 361 -10.98 -1.85 -12.90
CA ARG A 361 -12.04 -1.69 -11.91
C ARG A 361 -11.85 -0.47 -11.03
N VAL A 362 -12.96 0.11 -10.58
CA VAL A 362 -13.03 1.08 -9.49
C VAL A 362 -14.14 0.64 -8.53
N GLY A 363 -13.93 0.82 -7.23
CA GLY A 363 -14.73 0.14 -6.22
C GLY A 363 -14.26 -1.31 -6.04
N ASN A 364 -14.87 -2.04 -5.10
CA ASN A 364 -14.47 -3.42 -4.82
C ASN A 364 -15.68 -4.29 -4.41
N GLY A 365 -15.97 -5.30 -5.22
CA GLY A 365 -17.13 -6.18 -5.03
C GLY A 365 -17.01 -7.13 -3.83
N ALA A 366 -15.84 -7.24 -3.20
CA ALA A 366 -15.71 -7.99 -1.94
C ALA A 366 -16.38 -7.27 -0.75
N VAL A 367 -16.73 -6.00 -0.89
CA VAL A 367 -17.35 -5.17 0.16
C VAL A 367 -18.56 -5.81 0.85
N GLY A 368 -19.33 -6.63 0.14
CA GLY A 368 -20.49 -7.35 0.66
C GLY A 368 -20.21 -8.73 1.25
N GLN A 369 -18.96 -9.19 1.28
CA GLN A 369 -18.61 -10.49 1.81
C GLN A 369 -18.70 -10.52 3.35
N LEU A 370 -19.06 -11.69 3.90
CA LEU A 370 -18.82 -11.99 5.30
C LEU A 370 -17.39 -12.52 5.44
N GLN A 371 -16.62 -11.89 6.33
CA GLN A 371 -15.30 -12.39 6.74
C GLN A 371 -15.22 -12.36 8.26
N LEU A 372 -15.07 -13.53 8.87
CA LEU A 372 -15.08 -13.67 10.33
C LEU A 372 -13.74 -13.26 10.97
N ASP A 373 -12.68 -13.20 10.19
CA ASP A 373 -11.35 -12.77 10.66
C ASP A 373 -11.33 -11.30 11.09
N VAL A 374 -12.11 -10.41 10.45
CA VAL A 374 -12.12 -8.98 10.78
C VAL A 374 -12.47 -8.68 12.23
N TYR A 375 -13.29 -9.51 12.87
CA TYR A 375 -13.65 -9.34 14.28
C TYR A 375 -12.44 -9.59 15.21
N GLY A 376 -11.67 -10.62 14.92
CA GLY A 376 -10.44 -10.93 15.65
C GLY A 376 -9.38 -9.85 15.46
N GLU A 377 -9.25 -9.32 14.25
CA GLU A 377 -8.32 -8.23 13.93
C GLU A 377 -8.68 -6.95 14.71
N VAL A 378 -9.95 -6.57 14.75
CA VAL A 378 -10.40 -5.39 15.51
C VAL A 378 -10.19 -5.59 17.01
N MET A 379 -10.48 -6.79 17.55
CA MET A 379 -10.32 -7.08 18.97
C MET A 379 -8.84 -7.18 19.40
N GLU A 380 -7.97 -7.77 18.59
CA GLU A 380 -6.52 -7.76 18.84
C GLU A 380 -5.95 -6.33 18.75
N THR A 381 -6.42 -5.54 17.77
CA THR A 381 -6.08 -4.13 17.65
C THR A 381 -6.43 -3.36 18.93
N ALA A 382 -7.63 -3.56 19.48
CA ALA A 382 -8.07 -2.95 20.73
C ALA A 382 -7.23 -3.41 21.93
N ASP A 383 -6.84 -4.71 21.99
CA ASP A 383 -5.99 -5.27 23.05
C ASP A 383 -4.58 -4.69 23.01
N ILE A 384 -4.00 -4.48 21.81
CA ILE A 384 -2.71 -3.81 21.64
C ILE A 384 -2.80 -2.34 22.06
N TRP A 385 -3.82 -1.63 21.60
CA TRP A 385 -4.00 -0.19 21.83
C TRP A 385 -4.21 0.14 23.34
N ARG A 386 -5.03 -0.66 24.06
CA ARG A 386 -5.33 -0.42 25.48
C ARG A 386 -4.13 -0.49 26.42
N ARG A 387 -3.01 -1.09 26.00
CA ARG A 387 -1.80 -1.16 26.83
C ARG A 387 -1.23 0.21 27.18
N ASN A 388 -1.52 1.21 26.35
CA ASN A 388 -1.04 2.59 26.49
C ASN A 388 -2.18 3.61 26.64
N HIS A 389 -3.45 3.15 26.67
CA HIS A 389 -4.62 4.01 26.66
C HIS A 389 -5.74 3.46 27.56
N GLU A 390 -6.51 4.37 28.12
CA GLU A 390 -7.68 4.00 28.91
C GLU A 390 -8.83 3.54 28.02
N MET A 391 -9.47 2.44 28.42
CA MET A 391 -10.67 1.92 27.76
C MET A 391 -11.90 2.70 28.26
N THR A 392 -12.43 3.56 27.41
CA THR A 392 -13.67 4.28 27.75
C THR A 392 -14.90 3.38 27.63
N GLU A 393 -15.94 3.64 28.43
CA GLU A 393 -17.21 2.92 28.36
C GLU A 393 -17.79 2.87 26.94
N GLY A 394 -17.78 4.01 26.22
CA GLY A 394 -18.26 4.08 24.85
C GLY A 394 -17.44 3.26 23.86
N THR A 395 -16.14 3.07 24.11
CA THR A 395 -15.29 2.17 23.31
C THR A 395 -15.64 0.73 23.61
N TRP A 396 -15.73 0.39 24.91
CA TRP A 396 -16.06 -0.97 25.33
C TRP A 396 -17.42 -1.43 24.80
N ARG A 397 -18.45 -0.60 24.87
CA ARG A 397 -19.77 -0.93 24.35
C ARG A 397 -19.77 -1.36 22.88
N VAL A 398 -18.95 -0.71 22.06
CA VAL A 398 -18.77 -1.11 20.66
C VAL A 398 -18.07 -2.47 20.56
N LEU A 399 -16.98 -2.66 21.28
CA LEU A 399 -16.21 -3.92 21.26
C LEU A 399 -17.02 -5.09 21.84
N GLN A 400 -17.77 -4.86 22.92
CA GLN A 400 -18.69 -5.83 23.53
C GLN A 400 -19.69 -6.33 22.47
N GLY A 401 -20.33 -5.43 21.73
CA GLY A 401 -21.26 -5.79 20.66
C GLY A 401 -20.63 -6.72 19.60
N LEU A 402 -19.36 -6.49 19.24
CA LEU A 402 -18.63 -7.38 18.33
C LEU A 402 -18.39 -8.77 18.91
N VAL A 403 -17.98 -8.84 20.19
CA VAL A 403 -17.78 -10.13 20.88
C VAL A 403 -19.09 -10.90 20.99
N GLU A 404 -20.18 -10.23 21.36
CA GLU A 404 -21.52 -10.81 21.41
C GLU A 404 -21.99 -11.32 20.05
N TRP A 405 -21.70 -10.58 18.97
CA TRP A 405 -22.03 -11.03 17.64
C TRP A 405 -21.25 -12.31 17.28
N VAL A 406 -19.92 -12.32 17.50
CA VAL A 406 -19.09 -13.48 17.25
C VAL A 406 -19.53 -14.69 18.07
N SER A 407 -19.86 -14.51 19.35
CA SER A 407 -20.29 -15.60 20.23
C SER A 407 -21.51 -16.37 19.70
N ARG A 408 -22.34 -15.69 18.92
CA ARG A 408 -23.55 -16.27 18.30
C ARG A 408 -23.36 -16.74 16.86
N ASN A 409 -22.33 -16.24 16.15
CA ASN A 409 -22.21 -16.40 14.70
C ASN A 409 -20.89 -17.04 14.23
N TRP A 410 -19.96 -17.40 15.12
CA TRP A 410 -18.67 -18.00 14.76
C TRP A 410 -18.80 -19.30 13.95
N HIS A 411 -19.94 -20.00 14.03
CA HIS A 411 -20.25 -21.23 13.30
C HIS A 411 -20.59 -21.00 11.81
N LEU A 412 -20.79 -19.76 11.37
CA LEU A 412 -21.07 -19.46 9.96
C LEU A 412 -19.84 -19.72 9.07
N PRO A 413 -20.03 -20.16 7.83
CA PRO A 413 -18.99 -20.13 6.81
C PRO A 413 -18.77 -18.68 6.35
N ASP A 414 -17.60 -18.40 5.76
CA ASP A 414 -17.23 -17.06 5.28
C ASP A 414 -16.42 -17.09 3.98
N SER A 415 -15.85 -15.94 3.56
CA SER A 415 -15.11 -15.81 2.31
C SER A 415 -13.59 -15.77 2.51
N SER A 416 -13.06 -16.12 3.69
CA SER A 416 -11.63 -16.13 4.02
C SER A 416 -10.97 -14.73 4.05
N ILE A 417 -9.84 -14.64 4.69
CA ILE A 417 -8.90 -13.51 4.62
C ILE A 417 -8.52 -13.13 3.17
N TRP A 418 -8.60 -14.10 2.25
CA TRP A 418 -8.21 -13.93 0.85
C TRP A 418 -9.34 -13.48 -0.08
N GLU A 419 -10.54 -13.20 0.46
CA GLU A 419 -11.68 -12.68 -0.32
C GLU A 419 -12.12 -13.62 -1.44
N VAL A 420 -12.10 -14.94 -1.18
CA VAL A 420 -12.45 -15.96 -2.16
C VAL A 420 -13.80 -15.65 -2.81
N ARG A 421 -13.85 -15.69 -4.14
CA ARG A 421 -15.06 -15.42 -4.93
C ARG A 421 -15.88 -16.68 -5.21
N GLY A 422 -15.40 -17.85 -4.75
CA GLY A 422 -16.08 -19.13 -4.83
C GLY A 422 -17.09 -19.38 -3.71
N GLU A 423 -17.28 -20.65 -3.37
CA GLU A 423 -18.15 -21.04 -2.27
C GLU A 423 -17.60 -20.61 -0.92
N VAL A 424 -18.48 -20.12 -0.04
CA VAL A 424 -18.14 -19.83 1.35
C VAL A 424 -17.83 -21.14 2.09
N ARG A 425 -16.80 -21.15 2.93
CA ARG A 425 -16.35 -22.32 3.68
C ARG A 425 -16.02 -21.97 5.14
N HIS A 426 -15.75 -23.00 5.93
CA HIS A 426 -15.25 -22.83 7.30
C HIS A 426 -13.71 -22.69 7.26
N TYR A 427 -13.22 -21.51 6.88
CA TYR A 427 -11.79 -21.26 6.80
C TYR A 427 -11.13 -21.26 8.17
N VAL A 428 -10.04 -22.02 8.33
CA VAL A 428 -9.36 -22.23 9.62
C VAL A 428 -8.87 -20.91 10.20
N PHE A 429 -8.27 -20.03 9.39
CA PHE A 429 -7.80 -18.73 9.87
C PHE A 429 -8.96 -17.85 10.36
N SER A 430 -10.08 -17.80 9.66
CA SER A 430 -11.28 -17.06 10.07
C SER A 430 -11.84 -17.60 11.42
N LYS A 431 -11.82 -18.92 11.61
CA LYS A 431 -12.21 -19.54 12.89
C LYS A 431 -11.25 -19.19 14.01
N VAL A 432 -9.94 -19.22 13.75
CA VAL A 432 -8.93 -18.79 14.72
C VAL A 432 -9.15 -17.32 15.10
N MET A 433 -9.44 -16.44 14.15
CA MET A 433 -9.68 -15.03 14.45
C MET A 433 -11.00 -14.80 15.19
N SER A 434 -12.03 -15.61 14.93
CA SER A 434 -13.24 -15.63 15.79
C SER A 434 -12.91 -16.04 17.24
N TRP A 435 -12.05 -17.03 17.42
CA TRP A 435 -11.52 -17.40 18.73
C TRP A 435 -10.75 -16.24 19.38
N VAL A 436 -9.91 -15.54 18.61
CA VAL A 436 -9.17 -14.34 19.06
C VAL A 436 -10.14 -13.27 19.56
N ALA A 437 -11.21 -13.01 18.83
CA ALA A 437 -12.22 -12.02 19.23
C ALA A 437 -12.82 -12.35 20.62
N LEU A 438 -13.22 -13.60 20.82
CA LEU A 438 -13.76 -14.07 22.10
C LEU A 438 -12.71 -14.01 23.23
N ASP A 439 -11.50 -14.51 22.99
CA ASP A 439 -10.42 -14.51 23.98
C ASP A 439 -10.04 -13.09 24.43
N ARG A 440 -9.88 -12.16 23.49
CA ARG A 440 -9.55 -10.76 23.81
C ARG A 440 -10.71 -10.06 24.50
N GLY A 441 -11.96 -10.35 24.11
CA GLY A 441 -13.15 -9.85 24.77
C GLY A 441 -13.23 -10.27 26.23
N ILE A 442 -13.06 -11.56 26.50
CA ILE A 442 -13.04 -12.12 27.87
C ILE A 442 -11.92 -11.46 28.69
N ARG A 443 -10.69 -11.44 28.17
CA ARG A 443 -9.55 -10.85 28.87
C ARG A 443 -9.78 -9.37 29.22
N MET A 444 -10.25 -8.57 28.27
CA MET A 444 -10.54 -7.14 28.51
C MET A 444 -11.63 -6.96 29.56
N ALA A 445 -12.72 -7.75 29.49
CA ALA A 445 -13.81 -7.66 30.45
C ALA A 445 -13.33 -7.97 31.88
N GLU A 446 -12.50 -9.01 32.05
CA GLU A 446 -12.01 -9.43 33.36
C GLU A 446 -10.92 -8.54 33.94
N GLU A 447 -9.90 -8.23 33.13
CA GLU A 447 -8.78 -7.39 33.58
C GLU A 447 -9.19 -5.95 33.93
N LEU A 448 -10.22 -5.42 33.24
CA LEU A 448 -10.71 -4.07 33.44
C LEU A 448 -12.04 -3.98 34.20
N SER A 449 -12.57 -5.13 34.66
CA SER A 449 -13.87 -5.21 35.35
C SER A 449 -15.02 -4.59 34.56
N LEU A 450 -15.09 -4.88 33.26
CA LEU A 450 -16.09 -4.37 32.35
C LEU A 450 -17.29 -5.33 32.23
N GLU A 451 -18.46 -4.80 31.90
CA GLU A 451 -19.68 -5.61 31.72
C GLU A 451 -19.58 -6.53 30.49
N GLY A 452 -20.12 -7.75 30.60
CA GLY A 452 -20.20 -8.72 29.49
C GLY A 452 -20.56 -10.12 29.97
N ASP A 453 -21.18 -10.91 29.09
CA ASP A 453 -21.48 -12.31 29.35
C ASP A 453 -20.25 -13.20 29.13
N THR A 454 -19.22 -13.00 29.97
CA THR A 454 -17.97 -13.75 29.88
C THR A 454 -18.16 -15.27 30.01
N ALA A 455 -19.23 -15.72 30.66
CA ALA A 455 -19.55 -17.15 30.80
C ALA A 455 -19.95 -17.74 29.42
N ALA A 456 -20.88 -17.11 28.72
CA ALA A 456 -21.29 -17.54 27.38
C ALA A 456 -20.12 -17.42 26.38
N TRP A 457 -19.32 -16.34 26.47
CA TRP A 457 -18.15 -16.16 25.60
C TRP A 457 -17.10 -17.24 25.82
N ARG A 458 -16.87 -17.69 27.06
CA ARG A 458 -15.95 -18.82 27.35
C ARG A 458 -16.44 -20.11 26.73
N ILE A 459 -17.74 -20.41 26.86
CA ILE A 459 -18.31 -21.63 26.24
C ILE A 459 -18.10 -21.61 24.75
N ALA A 460 -18.42 -20.50 24.08
CA ALA A 460 -18.21 -20.35 22.64
C ALA A 460 -16.73 -20.47 22.26
N ARG A 461 -15.81 -19.78 22.97
CA ARG A 461 -14.37 -19.83 22.74
C ARG A 461 -13.81 -21.26 22.87
N ASP A 462 -14.17 -21.96 23.93
CA ASP A 462 -13.60 -23.28 24.22
C ASP A 462 -14.17 -24.36 23.27
N THR A 463 -15.46 -24.23 22.89
CA THR A 463 -16.07 -25.06 21.84
C THR A 463 -15.38 -24.84 20.49
N LEU A 464 -15.20 -23.59 20.10
CA LEU A 464 -14.53 -23.22 18.85
C LEU A 464 -13.06 -23.68 18.84
N HIS A 465 -12.35 -23.55 19.96
CA HIS A 465 -10.98 -24.06 20.08
C HIS A 465 -10.91 -25.56 19.81
N ALA A 466 -11.80 -26.36 20.46
CA ALA A 466 -11.84 -27.78 20.24
C ALA A 466 -12.15 -28.16 18.79
N GLU A 467 -13.11 -27.45 18.15
CA GLU A 467 -13.47 -27.68 16.76
C GLU A 467 -12.33 -27.35 15.79
N ILE A 468 -11.60 -26.24 16.00
CA ILE A 468 -10.43 -25.90 15.18
C ILE A 468 -9.33 -26.96 15.32
N MET A 469 -9.08 -27.43 16.54
CA MET A 469 -8.05 -28.44 16.81
C MET A 469 -8.40 -29.81 16.21
N ASP A 470 -9.67 -30.12 16.04
CA ASP A 470 -10.18 -31.37 15.42
C ASP A 470 -10.25 -31.21 13.89
N ARG A 471 -11.09 -30.33 13.38
CA ARG A 471 -11.44 -30.22 11.96
C ARG A 471 -10.49 -29.35 11.13
N GLY A 472 -9.76 -28.45 11.77
CA GLY A 472 -8.77 -27.59 11.11
C GLY A 472 -7.40 -28.22 10.91
N TRP A 473 -7.20 -29.43 11.48
CA TRP A 473 -5.95 -30.17 11.41
C TRP A 473 -6.07 -31.40 10.50
N SER A 474 -5.20 -31.51 9.52
CA SER A 474 -5.08 -32.73 8.69
C SER A 474 -3.97 -33.63 9.21
N GLU A 475 -4.33 -34.85 9.63
CA GLU A 475 -3.35 -35.89 10.01
C GLU A 475 -2.52 -36.33 8.79
N ALA A 476 -3.09 -36.35 7.59
CA ALA A 476 -2.37 -36.72 6.36
C ALA A 476 -1.29 -35.68 6.03
N ARG A 477 -1.61 -34.38 6.20
CA ARG A 477 -0.69 -33.27 5.91
C ARG A 477 0.22 -32.94 7.10
N GLN A 478 -0.12 -33.42 8.29
CA GLN A 478 0.51 -33.01 9.57
C GLN A 478 0.57 -31.48 9.69
N SER A 479 -0.55 -30.81 9.37
CA SER A 479 -0.64 -29.34 9.27
C SER A 479 -2.04 -28.84 9.53
N PHE A 480 -2.17 -27.62 10.04
CA PHE A 480 -3.39 -26.86 9.86
C PHE A 480 -3.57 -26.60 8.37
N VAL A 481 -4.83 -26.63 7.92
CA VAL A 481 -5.25 -26.55 6.52
C VAL A 481 -6.08 -25.29 6.26
N GLN A 482 -6.44 -25.03 5.00
CA GLN A 482 -7.15 -23.82 4.60
C GLN A 482 -8.57 -23.77 5.17
N SER A 483 -9.33 -24.85 5.02
CA SER A 483 -10.70 -24.98 5.51
C SER A 483 -10.93 -26.30 6.22
N TYR A 484 -12.00 -26.39 7.02
CA TYR A 484 -12.34 -27.62 7.75
C TYR A 484 -12.50 -28.80 6.79
N ASP A 485 -12.02 -29.94 7.28
CA ASP A 485 -12.13 -31.23 6.59
C ASP A 485 -11.50 -31.22 5.18
N ASP A 486 -10.48 -30.39 4.97
CA ASP A 486 -9.73 -30.21 3.71
C ASP A 486 -8.26 -30.69 3.88
N GLU A 487 -7.51 -30.73 2.79
CA GLU A 487 -6.07 -31.03 2.78
C GLU A 487 -5.24 -29.92 2.12
N VAL A 488 -5.87 -28.81 1.74
CA VAL A 488 -5.21 -27.67 1.11
C VAL A 488 -4.42 -26.89 2.14
N LEU A 489 -3.15 -26.61 1.86
CA LEU A 489 -2.33 -25.74 2.68
C LEU A 489 -2.58 -24.27 2.36
N ASP A 490 -2.53 -23.43 3.37
CA ASP A 490 -2.72 -21.99 3.28
C ASP A 490 -1.66 -21.25 4.11
N ALA A 491 -1.02 -20.25 3.53
CA ALA A 491 -0.02 -19.44 4.21
C ALA A 491 -0.60 -18.62 5.38
N ALA A 492 -1.91 -18.34 5.41
CA ALA A 492 -2.56 -17.68 6.55
C ALA A 492 -2.40 -18.48 7.84
N THR A 493 -2.23 -19.81 7.75
CA THR A 493 -1.98 -20.66 8.93
C THR A 493 -0.67 -20.33 9.67
N LEU A 494 0.30 -19.68 9.00
CA LEU A 494 1.52 -19.17 9.62
C LEU A 494 1.25 -18.08 10.67
N ALA A 495 0.13 -17.37 10.54
CA ALA A 495 -0.27 -16.31 11.48
C ALA A 495 -0.98 -16.85 12.75
N ILE A 496 -1.43 -18.10 12.78
CA ILE A 496 -2.12 -18.71 13.94
C ILE A 496 -1.38 -18.48 15.27
N PRO A 497 -0.07 -18.77 15.41
CA PRO A 497 0.65 -18.52 16.64
C PRO A 497 0.96 -17.03 16.90
N MET A 498 0.91 -16.17 15.88
CA MET A 498 1.07 -14.72 16.05
C MET A 498 -0.05 -14.13 16.90
N PHE A 499 -1.25 -14.70 16.79
CA PHE A 499 -2.43 -14.33 17.58
C PHE A 499 -2.57 -15.13 18.88
N ARG A 500 -1.56 -15.94 19.25
CA ARG A 500 -1.54 -16.71 20.52
C ARG A 500 -2.65 -17.74 20.65
N PHE A 501 -3.18 -18.25 19.54
CA PHE A 501 -4.11 -19.40 19.53
C PHE A 501 -3.39 -20.65 20.05
N LEU A 502 -2.18 -20.89 19.56
CA LEU A 502 -1.26 -21.89 20.09
C LEU A 502 0.11 -21.24 20.36
N PRO A 503 0.87 -21.72 21.36
CA PRO A 503 2.21 -21.22 21.61
C PRO A 503 3.18 -21.67 20.49
N TRP A 504 4.22 -20.87 20.24
CA TRP A 504 5.21 -21.12 19.19
C TRP A 504 5.92 -22.49 19.30
N ASN A 505 6.08 -23.02 20.51
CA ASN A 505 6.70 -24.33 20.76
C ASN A 505 5.73 -25.51 20.62
N HIS A 506 4.48 -25.28 20.24
CA HIS A 506 3.51 -26.35 20.05
C HIS A 506 3.88 -27.21 18.83
N PRO A 507 3.85 -28.59 18.93
CA PRO A 507 4.25 -29.48 17.84
C PRO A 507 3.50 -29.22 16.52
N ARG A 508 2.18 -28.97 16.57
CA ARG A 508 1.36 -28.67 15.41
C ARG A 508 1.77 -27.37 14.72
N VAL A 509 2.24 -26.35 15.48
CA VAL A 509 2.78 -25.11 14.92
C VAL A 509 4.06 -25.38 14.14
N HIS A 510 5.01 -26.11 14.74
CA HIS A 510 6.25 -26.49 14.06
C HIS A 510 6.00 -27.29 12.79
N SER A 511 5.06 -28.22 12.83
CA SER A 511 4.72 -29.07 11.69
C SER A 511 4.06 -28.25 10.58
N THR A 512 3.11 -27.36 10.89
CA THR A 512 2.46 -26.46 9.93
C THR A 512 3.49 -25.54 9.24
N VAL A 513 4.36 -24.88 10.01
CA VAL A 513 5.40 -24.00 9.43
C VAL A 513 6.31 -24.76 8.46
N ARG A 514 6.69 -26.00 8.81
CA ARG A 514 7.51 -26.85 7.93
C ARG A 514 6.74 -27.33 6.69
N ALA A 515 5.45 -27.65 6.81
CA ALA A 515 4.61 -28.03 5.67
C ALA A 515 4.46 -26.87 4.67
N VAL A 516 4.13 -25.67 5.15
CA VAL A 516 4.06 -24.45 4.31
C VAL A 516 5.42 -24.16 3.68
N ALA A 517 6.52 -24.22 4.44
CA ALA A 517 7.87 -23.99 3.94
C ALA A 517 8.34 -25.02 2.89
N ARG A 518 7.75 -26.18 2.84
CA ARG A 518 8.06 -27.25 1.87
C ARG A 518 7.22 -27.14 0.60
N GLU A 519 5.93 -26.74 0.73
CA GLU A 519 4.95 -26.94 -0.33
C GLU A 519 4.40 -25.65 -0.95
N LEU A 520 4.41 -24.53 -0.19
CA LEU A 520 3.96 -23.24 -0.71
C LEU A 520 5.12 -22.32 -1.14
N THR A 521 6.38 -22.73 -0.96
CA THR A 521 7.51 -21.95 -1.51
C THR A 521 7.68 -22.23 -3.01
N THR A 522 8.20 -21.24 -3.71
CA THR A 522 8.65 -21.35 -5.10
C THR A 522 9.80 -22.37 -5.23
N VAL A 523 10.07 -22.86 -6.44
CA VAL A 523 11.07 -23.92 -6.69
C VAL A 523 12.47 -23.52 -6.20
N ASP A 524 12.83 -22.24 -6.32
CA ASP A 524 14.08 -21.67 -5.80
C ASP A 524 14.06 -21.44 -4.28
N GLY A 525 12.89 -21.62 -3.63
CA GLY A 525 12.68 -21.41 -2.20
C GLY A 525 12.78 -19.94 -1.78
N GLU A 526 12.56 -18.99 -2.69
CA GLU A 526 12.73 -17.56 -2.42
C GLU A 526 11.42 -16.87 -1.99
N LEU A 527 10.30 -17.25 -2.61
CA LEU A 527 8.99 -16.63 -2.42
C LEU A 527 7.94 -17.64 -1.96
N VAL A 528 6.81 -17.17 -1.46
CA VAL A 528 5.73 -18.00 -0.91
C VAL A 528 4.41 -17.64 -1.56
N TYR A 529 3.72 -18.65 -2.10
CA TYR A 529 2.33 -18.51 -2.55
C TYR A 529 1.38 -18.50 -1.36
N ARG A 530 0.23 -17.82 -1.48
CA ARG A 530 -0.79 -17.87 -0.43
C ARG A 530 -1.44 -19.26 -0.34
N TYR A 531 -1.72 -19.92 -1.47
CA TYR A 531 -2.17 -21.31 -1.65
C TYR A 531 -1.91 -21.73 -3.10
N ARG A 532 -2.17 -23.00 -3.44
CA ARG A 532 -1.97 -23.54 -4.80
C ARG A 532 -3.18 -24.26 -5.37
N GLN A 533 -4.37 -23.93 -4.91
CA GLN A 533 -5.62 -24.52 -5.39
C GLN A 533 -6.47 -23.47 -6.11
N PRO A 534 -7.32 -23.90 -7.07
CA PRO A 534 -8.29 -23.01 -7.69
C PRO A 534 -9.20 -22.35 -6.63
N ASP A 535 -9.39 -21.04 -6.72
CA ASP A 535 -10.20 -20.22 -5.81
C ASP A 535 -11.49 -19.68 -6.45
N GLY A 536 -11.86 -20.20 -7.62
CA GLY A 536 -13.03 -19.78 -8.38
C GLY A 536 -12.77 -18.59 -9.32
N LEU A 537 -11.53 -18.08 -9.36
CA LEU A 537 -11.10 -17.02 -10.30
C LEU A 537 -10.26 -17.62 -11.43
N GLU A 538 -10.38 -17.05 -12.62
CA GLU A 538 -9.54 -17.45 -13.76
C GLU A 538 -8.11 -16.95 -13.58
N GLY A 539 -7.14 -17.71 -14.14
CA GLY A 539 -5.72 -17.38 -14.17
C GLY A 539 -4.95 -17.83 -12.92
N GLU A 540 -3.65 -17.66 -13.01
CA GLU A 540 -2.71 -17.88 -11.90
C GLU A 540 -2.40 -16.55 -11.23
N GLU A 541 -1.79 -16.57 -10.05
CA GLU A 541 -1.32 -15.42 -9.32
C GLU A 541 0.17 -15.52 -9.03
N GLY A 542 0.80 -14.38 -8.73
CA GLY A 542 2.19 -14.33 -8.31
C GLY A 542 2.41 -14.90 -6.90
N ALA A 543 3.65 -14.91 -6.46
CA ALA A 543 3.97 -15.20 -5.08
C ALA A 543 3.65 -13.97 -4.20
N PHE A 544 2.90 -14.20 -3.13
CA PHE A 544 2.40 -13.13 -2.28
C PHE A 544 3.47 -12.64 -1.30
N SER A 545 3.85 -11.37 -1.42
CA SER A 545 4.99 -10.80 -0.68
C SER A 545 4.87 -10.94 0.84
N ILE A 546 3.66 -10.71 1.39
CA ILE A 546 3.41 -10.82 2.83
C ILE A 546 3.60 -12.25 3.34
N CYS A 547 3.20 -13.27 2.57
CA CYS A 547 3.33 -14.68 2.96
C CYS A 547 4.80 -15.07 3.12
N THR A 548 5.68 -14.49 2.29
CA THR A 548 7.13 -14.68 2.41
C THR A 548 7.67 -14.10 3.73
N PHE A 549 7.23 -12.90 4.12
CA PHE A 549 7.59 -12.31 5.42
C PHE A 549 6.99 -13.10 6.60
N TRP A 550 5.76 -13.59 6.48
CA TRP A 550 5.15 -14.44 7.52
C TRP A 550 5.92 -15.74 7.71
N LEU A 551 6.35 -16.39 6.60
CA LEU A 551 7.17 -17.60 6.72
C LEU A 551 8.50 -17.29 7.41
N ALA A 552 9.19 -16.20 7.04
CA ALA A 552 10.43 -15.80 7.68
C ALA A 552 10.23 -15.54 9.19
N GLN A 553 9.15 -14.82 9.56
CA GLN A 553 8.81 -14.59 10.96
C GLN A 553 8.50 -15.89 11.72
N ALA A 554 7.69 -16.77 11.13
CA ALA A 554 7.31 -18.03 11.76
C ALA A 554 8.53 -18.97 11.97
N LEU A 555 9.40 -19.08 10.96
CA LEU A 555 10.66 -19.84 11.09
C LEU A 555 11.55 -19.31 12.20
N ALA A 556 11.70 -17.98 12.30
CA ALA A 556 12.45 -17.36 13.39
C ALA A 556 11.88 -17.75 14.76
N MET A 557 10.56 -17.66 14.91
CA MET A 557 9.87 -17.90 16.16
C MET A 557 9.86 -19.37 16.60
N ILE A 558 9.93 -20.33 15.65
CA ILE A 558 10.10 -21.77 15.97
C ILE A 558 11.56 -22.20 16.12
N GLY A 559 12.52 -21.25 16.05
CA GLY A 559 13.95 -21.48 16.30
C GLY A 559 14.82 -21.69 15.06
N ASP A 560 14.26 -21.73 13.84
CA ASP A 560 15.05 -21.83 12.58
C ASP A 560 15.46 -20.44 12.09
N ARG A 561 16.28 -19.80 12.90
CA ARG A 561 16.71 -18.42 12.67
C ARG A 561 17.52 -18.24 11.38
N GLU A 562 18.41 -19.18 11.07
CA GLU A 562 19.28 -19.09 9.89
C GLU A 562 18.45 -19.07 8.60
N LYS A 563 17.46 -19.97 8.49
CA LYS A 563 16.55 -20.01 7.35
C LYS A 563 15.67 -18.75 7.30
N ALA A 564 15.18 -18.28 8.45
CA ALA A 564 14.39 -17.05 8.55
C ALA A 564 15.15 -15.82 8.03
N GLU A 565 16.39 -15.60 8.49
CA GLU A 565 17.22 -14.48 8.04
C GLU A 565 17.55 -14.59 6.55
N ARG A 566 17.81 -15.79 6.04
CA ARG A 566 18.08 -16.02 4.62
C ARG A 566 16.88 -15.62 3.76
N ILE A 567 15.67 -16.05 4.10
CA ILE A 567 14.42 -15.68 3.40
C ILE A 567 14.20 -14.16 3.51
N PHE A 568 14.32 -13.59 4.71
CA PHE A 568 14.15 -12.15 4.91
C PHE A 568 15.12 -11.32 4.06
N ARG A 569 16.42 -11.67 4.04
CA ARG A 569 17.43 -11.01 3.21
C ARG A 569 17.16 -11.15 1.71
N ARG A 570 16.63 -12.29 1.28
CA ARG A 570 16.20 -12.50 -0.10
C ARG A 570 15.05 -11.57 -0.45
N MET A 571 14.03 -11.51 0.41
CA MET A 571 12.89 -10.62 0.21
C MET A 571 13.31 -9.14 0.16
N LEU A 572 14.35 -8.72 0.91
CA LEU A 572 14.88 -7.35 0.82
C LEU A 572 15.47 -7.04 -0.57
N ARG A 573 15.95 -8.01 -1.34
CA ARG A 573 16.45 -7.79 -2.71
C ARG A 573 15.34 -7.57 -3.73
N HIS A 574 14.12 -8.00 -3.43
CA HIS A 574 12.95 -7.73 -4.24
C HIS A 574 12.36 -6.32 -4.03
N ALA A 575 12.91 -5.50 -3.14
CA ALA A 575 12.56 -4.09 -3.10
C ALA A 575 12.93 -3.42 -4.43
N ASN A 576 12.11 -2.48 -4.88
CA ASN A 576 12.52 -1.67 -6.02
C ASN A 576 13.69 -0.72 -5.67
N HIS A 577 14.19 0.03 -6.66
CA HIS A 577 15.33 0.94 -6.53
C HIS A 577 15.19 2.02 -5.44
N VAL A 578 13.97 2.30 -4.96
CA VAL A 578 13.69 3.26 -3.86
C VAL A 578 13.15 2.58 -2.59
N GLY A 579 13.21 1.25 -2.52
CA GLY A 579 12.84 0.48 -1.33
C GLY A 579 11.35 0.29 -1.11
N LEU A 580 10.56 0.27 -2.17
CA LEU A 580 9.12 -0.01 -2.14
C LEU A 580 8.82 -1.44 -2.64
N TYR A 581 7.66 -1.97 -2.25
CA TYR A 581 7.19 -3.31 -2.62
C TYR A 581 5.78 -3.27 -3.18
N SER A 582 5.52 -4.18 -4.13
CA SER A 582 4.17 -4.51 -4.60
C SER A 582 3.51 -5.58 -3.72
N GLU A 583 2.30 -5.92 -4.06
CA GLU A 583 1.54 -7.00 -3.46
C GLU A 583 2.18 -8.35 -3.72
N GLU A 584 2.47 -8.64 -4.97
CA GLU A 584 2.99 -9.90 -5.46
C GLU A 584 4.23 -9.71 -6.31
N ILE A 585 4.93 -10.82 -6.53
CA ILE A 585 6.10 -10.91 -7.37
C ILE A 585 5.93 -12.13 -8.28
N ASP A 586 6.15 -11.95 -9.58
CA ASP A 586 6.22 -13.06 -10.52
C ASP A 586 7.47 -13.91 -10.22
N PRO A 587 7.34 -15.16 -9.82
CA PRO A 587 8.49 -15.99 -9.49
C PRO A 587 9.42 -16.29 -10.66
N ALA A 588 8.90 -16.22 -11.90
CA ALA A 588 9.69 -16.54 -13.10
C ALA A 588 10.55 -15.37 -13.55
N SER A 589 10.03 -14.15 -13.50
CA SER A 589 10.71 -12.95 -13.99
C SER A 589 11.24 -12.03 -12.88
N GLY A 590 10.71 -12.13 -11.66
CA GLY A 590 10.95 -11.19 -10.57
C GLY A 590 10.23 -9.86 -10.74
N GLU A 591 9.33 -9.73 -11.74
CA GLU A 591 8.53 -8.53 -11.95
C GLU A 591 7.51 -8.32 -10.81
N PHE A 592 7.23 -7.06 -10.52
CA PHE A 592 6.17 -6.69 -9.59
C PHE A 592 4.79 -6.91 -10.19
N LEU A 593 3.89 -7.46 -9.38
CA LEU A 593 2.49 -7.71 -9.69
C LEU A 593 1.61 -7.14 -8.59
N GLY A 594 0.32 -6.97 -8.89
CA GLY A 594 -0.65 -6.39 -7.97
C GLY A 594 -0.44 -4.91 -7.69
N ASN A 595 -1.25 -4.36 -6.79
CA ASN A 595 -1.24 -2.93 -6.49
C ASN A 595 0.03 -2.47 -5.76
N PHE A 596 0.45 -1.21 -6.03
CA PHE A 596 1.77 -0.71 -5.65
C PHE A 596 1.76 0.76 -5.19
N PRO A 597 2.59 1.10 -4.15
CA PRO A 597 3.15 0.16 -3.18
C PRO A 597 2.08 -0.36 -2.25
N GLN A 598 2.20 -1.62 -1.80
CA GLN A 598 1.20 -2.23 -0.94
C GLN A 598 1.55 -2.06 0.54
N ALA A 599 0.60 -1.53 1.32
CA ALA A 599 0.77 -1.30 2.76
C ALA A 599 1.03 -2.61 3.52
N PHE A 600 0.28 -3.67 3.24
CA PHE A 600 0.35 -4.93 3.97
C PHE A 600 1.73 -5.59 3.84
N THR A 601 2.38 -5.51 2.67
CA THR A 601 3.76 -5.97 2.48
C THR A 601 4.76 -5.19 3.34
N HIS A 602 4.63 -3.85 3.40
CA HIS A 602 5.47 -2.99 4.24
C HIS A 602 5.25 -3.23 5.74
N ILE A 603 4.02 -3.51 6.16
CA ILE A 603 3.65 -3.90 7.52
C ILE A 603 4.35 -5.20 7.91
N ALA A 604 4.27 -6.22 7.04
CA ALA A 604 4.88 -7.53 7.28
C ALA A 604 6.42 -7.45 7.37
N LEU A 605 7.06 -6.62 6.55
CA LEU A 605 8.49 -6.35 6.64
C LEU A 605 8.87 -5.81 8.03
N ILE A 606 8.13 -4.81 8.55
CA ILE A 606 8.41 -4.22 9.86
C ILE A 606 8.22 -5.26 10.97
N ASN A 607 7.10 -6.00 10.95
CA ASN A 607 6.79 -7.01 11.97
C ASN A 607 7.81 -8.15 11.99
N CYS A 608 8.21 -8.65 10.81
CA CYS A 608 9.25 -9.67 10.69
C CYS A 608 10.61 -9.17 11.18
N ALA A 609 11.01 -7.95 10.78
CA ALA A 609 12.26 -7.34 11.25
C ALA A 609 12.26 -7.15 12.79
N ALA A 610 11.12 -6.73 13.37
CA ALA A 610 10.97 -6.61 14.82
C ALA A 610 11.06 -7.97 15.53
N ALA A 611 10.47 -9.02 14.97
CA ALA A 611 10.57 -10.37 15.51
C ALA A 611 12.03 -10.87 15.52
N LEU A 612 12.75 -10.71 14.40
CA LEU A 612 14.17 -11.05 14.31
C LEU A 612 15.03 -10.28 15.31
N ALA A 613 14.77 -8.98 15.50
CA ALA A 613 15.50 -8.15 16.46
C ALA A 613 15.29 -8.58 17.92
N ARG A 614 14.06 -8.99 18.30
CA ARG A 614 13.75 -9.49 19.65
C ARG A 614 14.53 -10.76 19.98
N LEU A 615 14.69 -11.66 19.03
CA LEU A 615 15.50 -12.88 19.20
C LEU A 615 17.00 -12.58 19.39
N GLU A 616 17.46 -11.38 18.97
CA GLU A 616 18.82 -10.89 19.22
C GLU A 616 18.98 -10.15 20.55
N GLY A 617 17.92 -9.96 21.32
CA GLY A 617 17.93 -9.09 22.50
C GLY A 617 18.14 -7.61 22.17
N ARG A 618 17.78 -7.19 20.95
CA ARG A 618 17.98 -5.83 20.41
C ARG A 618 16.65 -5.09 20.19
N SER A 619 15.68 -5.31 21.06
CA SER A 619 14.37 -4.64 20.97
C SER A 619 14.43 -3.15 21.33
#